data_11f19e7ac05e757d97af28ce1dbbbd93
#
_entry.id   11f19e7ac05e757d97af28ce1dbbbd93
#
_cell.length_a   1.000
_cell.length_b   1.000
_cell.length_c   1.000
_cell.angle_alpha   90.00
_cell.angle_beta   90.00
_cell.angle_gamma   90.00
#
_symmetry.space_group_name_H-M   'P 1'
#
loop_
_entity.id
_entity.type
_entity.pdbx_description
1 polymer ?
#
loop_
_entity_poly.entity_id
_entity_poly.type
_entity_poly.pdbx_seq_one_letter_code
_entity_poly.pdbx_strand_id
1 'polypeptide(L)'
;MSSVRRQYPFDVIEPRWQRFWEKEQTFRAWNPGERIPEGHPFGIRHGLGGRAPRASELPRKFYVLDMFPYPSGAGLHVGHPEGYTATDILARYRRACGWHVLDRKSVV
;
A
#
# COMPACT_ATOMS: atom_id res chain seq x y z
N MET A 1 10.39 32.76 -26.29
CA MET A 1 10.00 31.37 -26.06
C MET A 1 9.49 31.21 -24.68
N SER A 2 8.24 30.89 -24.61
CA SER A 2 7.62 30.62 -23.32
C SER A 2 8.13 29.29 -22.79
N SER A 3 8.80 29.30 -21.66
CA SER A 3 9.04 28.10 -20.90
C SER A 3 7.71 27.68 -20.28
N VAL A 4 7.00 26.78 -20.91
CA VAL A 4 5.83 26.18 -20.31
C VAL A 4 6.33 25.21 -19.26
N ARG A 5 6.11 25.53 -17.98
CA ARG A 5 6.31 24.56 -16.91
C ARG A 5 5.33 23.41 -17.13
N ARG A 6 5.84 22.24 -17.41
CA ARG A 6 5.00 21.04 -17.43
C ARG A 6 4.57 20.76 -16.01
N GLN A 7 3.27 20.85 -15.78
CA GLN A 7 2.70 20.37 -14.55
C GLN A 7 2.76 18.84 -14.52
N TYR A 8 2.91 18.29 -13.32
CA TYR A 8 2.82 16.85 -13.14
C TYR A 8 1.45 16.37 -13.61
N PRO A 9 1.39 15.49 -14.63
CA PRO A 9 0.11 15.05 -15.20
C PRO A 9 -0.56 14.00 -14.31
N PHE A 10 -0.99 14.41 -13.14
CA PHE A 10 -1.58 13.54 -12.12
C PHE A 10 -2.84 12.82 -12.62
N ASP A 11 -3.60 13.44 -13.49
CA ASP A 11 -4.82 12.89 -14.06
C ASP A 11 -4.58 11.67 -14.98
N VAL A 12 -3.37 11.52 -15.49
CA VAL A 12 -2.95 10.39 -16.32
C VAL A 12 -2.15 9.38 -15.50
N ILE A 13 -1.20 9.86 -14.72
CA ILE A 13 -0.24 9.01 -14.01
C ILE A 13 -0.88 8.29 -12.83
N GLU A 14 -1.63 9.01 -12.01
CA GLU A 14 -2.22 8.43 -10.80
C GLU A 14 -3.24 7.33 -11.09
N PRO A 15 -4.23 7.53 -12.00
CA PRO A 15 -5.14 6.44 -12.34
C PRO A 15 -4.45 5.22 -12.95
N ARG A 16 -3.39 5.43 -13.71
CA ARG A 16 -2.59 4.35 -14.30
C ARG A 16 -1.96 3.48 -13.21
N TRP A 17 -1.32 4.10 -12.22
CA TRP A 17 -0.69 3.38 -11.13
C TRP A 17 -1.71 2.73 -10.20
N GLN A 18 -2.82 3.38 -9.93
CA GLN A 18 -3.90 2.79 -9.13
C GLN A 18 -4.44 1.53 -9.78
N ARG A 19 -4.69 1.54 -11.08
CA ARG A 19 -5.12 0.35 -11.82
C ARG A 19 -4.06 -0.75 -11.79
N PHE A 20 -2.81 -0.41 -11.93
CA PHE A 20 -1.70 -1.35 -11.87
C PHE A 20 -1.63 -2.02 -10.50
N TRP A 21 -1.65 -1.23 -9.44
CA TRP A 21 -1.59 -1.76 -8.08
C TRP A 21 -2.79 -2.66 -7.74
N GLU A 22 -3.96 -2.28 -8.20
CA GLU A 22 -5.18 -3.07 -7.99
C GLU A 22 -5.12 -4.39 -8.75
N LYS A 23 -4.70 -4.37 -10.00
CA LYS A 23 -4.58 -5.56 -10.83
C LYS A 23 -3.50 -6.52 -10.30
N GLU A 24 -2.33 -6.00 -9.98
CA GLU A 24 -1.18 -6.80 -9.56
C GLU A 24 -1.18 -7.10 -8.06
N GLN A 25 -2.06 -6.46 -7.30
CA GLN A 25 -2.09 -6.57 -5.83
C GLN A 25 -0.73 -6.30 -5.21
N THR A 26 -0.06 -5.24 -5.67
CA THR A 26 1.34 -4.94 -5.36
C THR A 26 1.61 -4.85 -3.84
N PHE A 27 0.67 -4.28 -3.10
CA PHE A 27 0.82 -4.05 -1.66
C PHE A 27 0.04 -5.03 -0.79
N ARG A 28 -0.36 -6.16 -1.38
CA ARG A 28 -1.11 -7.18 -0.65
C ARG A 28 -0.28 -7.78 0.48
N ALA A 29 -0.90 -7.96 1.64
CA ALA A 29 -0.36 -8.75 2.73
C ALA A 29 -0.80 -10.21 2.56
N TRP A 30 0.10 -11.13 2.81
CA TRP A 30 -0.12 -12.56 2.57
C TRP A 30 -0.33 -13.31 3.88
N ASN A 31 -1.32 -14.18 3.90
CA ASN A 31 -1.51 -15.09 5.03
C ASN A 31 -0.63 -16.34 4.86
N PRO A 32 -0.26 -17.00 5.97
CA PRO A 32 0.42 -18.29 5.87
C PRO A 32 -0.39 -19.29 5.05
N GLY A 33 0.27 -20.00 4.15
CA GLY A 33 -0.38 -20.98 3.29
C GLY A 33 -0.97 -20.42 2.00
N GLU A 34 -1.06 -19.10 1.84
CA GLU A 34 -1.44 -18.50 0.57
C GLU A 34 -0.28 -18.55 -0.42
N ARG A 35 -0.58 -18.94 -1.65
CA ARG A 35 0.43 -18.96 -2.70
C ARG A 35 0.74 -17.56 -3.20
N ILE A 36 2.01 -17.19 -3.14
CA ILE A 36 2.49 -15.92 -3.68
C ILE A 36 2.85 -16.13 -5.15
N PRO A 37 2.27 -15.36 -6.08
CA PRO A 37 2.57 -15.52 -7.50
C PRO A 37 4.05 -15.34 -7.79
N GLU A 38 4.58 -16.15 -8.71
CA GLU A 38 5.93 -15.95 -9.21
C GLU A 38 6.01 -14.59 -9.91
N GLY A 39 7.06 -13.82 -9.62
CA GLY A 39 7.22 -12.48 -10.15
C GLY A 39 6.55 -11.39 -9.33
N HIS A 40 5.78 -11.71 -8.29
CA HIS A 40 5.25 -10.70 -7.39
C HIS A 40 6.38 -10.05 -6.59
N PRO A 41 6.40 -8.70 -6.44
CA PRO A 41 7.50 -7.99 -5.77
C PRO A 41 7.80 -8.50 -4.37
N PHE A 42 6.77 -8.84 -3.60
CA PHE A 42 6.94 -9.39 -2.27
C PHE A 42 7.69 -10.74 -2.32
N GLY A 43 7.29 -11.61 -3.24
CA GLY A 43 7.94 -12.90 -3.42
C GLY A 43 9.39 -12.78 -3.87
N ILE A 44 9.66 -11.86 -4.78
CA ILE A 44 11.02 -11.61 -5.27
C ILE A 44 11.91 -11.13 -4.12
N ARG A 45 11.43 -10.16 -3.36
CA ARG A 45 12.20 -9.57 -2.27
C ARG A 45 12.54 -10.57 -1.16
N HIS A 46 11.59 -11.44 -0.83
CA HIS A 46 11.73 -12.37 0.30
C HIS A 46 12.04 -13.81 -0.12
N GLY A 47 12.23 -14.06 -1.42
CA GLY A 47 12.55 -15.40 -1.91
C GLY A 47 11.39 -16.38 -1.81
N LEU A 48 10.15 -15.90 -1.85
CA LEU A 48 8.93 -16.70 -1.64
C LEU A 48 8.06 -16.81 -2.90
N GLY A 49 8.53 -16.32 -4.04
CA GLY A 49 7.76 -16.34 -5.28
C GLY A 49 7.42 -17.77 -5.72
N GLY A 50 6.14 -17.98 -6.11
CA GLY A 50 5.67 -19.30 -6.53
C GLY A 50 5.45 -20.29 -5.40
N ARG A 51 5.57 -19.88 -4.15
CA ARG A 51 5.46 -20.73 -2.97
C ARG A 51 4.29 -20.33 -2.09
N ALA A 52 3.84 -21.26 -1.25
CA ALA A 52 2.89 -21.03 -0.18
C ALA A 52 3.64 -21.09 1.15
N PRO A 53 4.19 -19.97 1.64
CA PRO A 53 5.06 -19.97 2.81
C PRO A 53 4.32 -20.28 4.09
N ARG A 54 5.04 -20.87 5.05
CA ARG A 54 4.56 -21.05 6.42
C ARG A 54 4.71 -19.73 7.18
N ALA A 55 4.03 -19.62 8.32
CA ALA A 55 4.11 -18.43 9.18
C ALA A 55 5.56 -18.07 9.56
N SER A 56 6.40 -19.08 9.81
CA SER A 56 7.80 -18.89 10.16
C SER A 56 8.68 -18.38 9.02
N GLU A 57 8.23 -18.56 7.77
CA GLU A 57 8.97 -18.12 6.59
C GLU A 57 8.62 -16.70 6.18
N LEU A 58 7.50 -16.16 6.66
CA LEU A 58 7.08 -14.80 6.37
C LEU A 58 7.88 -13.80 7.18
N PRO A 59 8.15 -12.60 6.62
CA PRO A 59 8.84 -11.57 7.39
C PRO A 59 7.98 -11.06 8.54
N ARG A 60 8.64 -10.36 9.46
CA ARG A 60 8.00 -9.78 10.64
C ARG A 60 6.84 -8.87 10.23
N LYS A 61 5.69 -9.05 10.87
CA LYS A 61 4.46 -8.33 10.55
C LYS A 61 4.41 -6.96 11.20
N PHE A 62 3.85 -6.03 10.46
CA PHE A 62 3.51 -4.69 10.96
C PHE A 62 2.11 -4.35 10.48
N TYR A 63 1.21 -4.10 11.43
CA TYR A 63 -0.19 -3.78 11.12
C TYR A 63 -0.42 -2.29 11.34
N VAL A 64 -0.86 -1.60 10.27
CA VAL A 64 -1.22 -0.19 10.31
C VAL A 64 -2.72 -0.08 10.17
N LEU A 65 -3.36 0.51 11.15
CA LEU A 65 -4.81 0.71 11.16
C LEU A 65 -5.11 2.19 11.23
N ASP A 66 -5.78 2.69 10.19
CA ASP A 66 -6.29 4.05 10.15
C ASP A 66 -7.65 4.14 10.81
N MET A 67 -7.93 5.32 11.38
CA MET A 67 -9.27 5.65 11.82
C MET A 67 -10.17 5.80 10.60
N PHE A 68 -11.38 5.25 10.67
CA PHE A 68 -12.33 5.41 9.58
C PHE A 68 -12.74 6.89 9.42
N PRO A 69 -13.04 7.36 8.20
CA PRO A 69 -13.53 8.71 8.00
C PRO A 69 -14.93 8.84 8.56
N TYR A 70 -15.13 9.82 9.43
CA TYR A 70 -16.43 10.14 9.98
C TYR A 70 -16.90 11.51 9.48
N PRO A 71 -18.20 11.71 9.29
CA PRO A 71 -18.70 12.99 8.82
C PRO A 71 -18.46 14.10 9.86
N SER A 72 -17.99 15.25 9.38
CA SER A 72 -17.75 16.42 10.21
C SER A 72 -18.23 17.65 9.42
N GLY A 73 -19.38 18.19 9.79
CA GLY A 73 -19.97 19.29 9.06
C GLY A 73 -20.28 18.95 7.61
N ALA A 74 -19.60 19.55 6.66
CA ALA A 74 -19.82 19.37 5.22
C ALA A 74 -19.09 18.15 4.62
N GLY A 75 -18.61 17.20 5.41
CA GLY A 75 -17.93 16.02 4.91
C GLY A 75 -16.59 15.78 5.61
N LEU A 76 -15.55 15.47 4.85
CA LEU A 76 -14.22 15.22 5.40
C LEU A 76 -13.57 16.54 5.84
N HIS A 77 -12.86 16.50 6.97
CA HIS A 77 -12.09 17.66 7.45
C HIS A 77 -10.59 17.45 7.20
N VAL A 78 -9.81 18.51 7.47
CA VAL A 78 -8.35 18.52 7.20
C VAL A 78 -7.61 17.40 7.93
N GLY A 79 -8.09 16.98 9.10
CA GLY A 79 -7.46 15.91 9.87
C GLY A 79 -7.52 14.53 9.18
N HIS A 80 -8.48 14.28 8.31
CA HIS A 80 -8.60 13.00 7.61
C HIS A 80 -7.41 12.76 6.68
N PRO A 81 -7.11 13.64 5.70
CA PRO A 81 -5.94 13.43 4.83
C PRO A 81 -4.61 13.50 5.59
N GLU A 82 -4.52 14.28 6.66
CA GLU A 82 -3.33 14.35 7.49
C GLU A 82 -3.03 12.98 8.13
N GLY A 83 -4.03 12.38 8.78
CA GLY A 83 -3.88 11.05 9.39
C GLY A 83 -3.55 9.97 8.37
N TYR A 84 -4.24 9.94 7.26
CA TYR A 84 -4.02 8.94 6.20
C TYR A 84 -2.66 9.09 5.54
N THR A 85 -2.18 10.32 5.36
CA THR A 85 -0.84 10.57 4.82
C THR A 85 0.23 10.06 5.79
N ALA A 86 0.07 10.31 7.08
CA ALA A 86 1.02 9.86 8.09
C ALA A 86 1.12 8.34 8.14
N THR A 87 -0.01 7.63 8.13
CA THR A 87 -0.03 6.17 8.16
C THR A 87 0.46 5.57 6.85
N ASP A 88 0.19 6.20 5.73
CA ASP A 88 0.72 5.77 4.43
C ASP A 88 2.25 5.86 4.39
N ILE A 89 2.81 6.96 4.87
CA ILE A 89 4.26 7.13 4.97
C ILE A 89 4.87 6.06 5.88
N LEU A 90 4.27 5.81 7.02
CA LEU A 90 4.73 4.79 7.95
C LEU A 90 4.68 3.40 7.34
N ALA A 91 3.58 3.06 6.66
CA ALA A 91 3.42 1.78 6.00
C ALA A 91 4.48 1.56 4.90
N ARG A 92 4.72 2.58 4.08
CA ARG A 92 5.74 2.53 3.03
C ARG A 92 7.14 2.40 3.59
N TYR A 93 7.43 3.14 4.66
CA TYR A 93 8.72 3.07 5.34
C TYR A 93 8.98 1.67 5.89
N ARG A 94 8.02 1.11 6.60
CA ARG A 94 8.17 -0.23 7.19
C ARG A 94 8.29 -1.31 6.10
N ARG A 95 7.52 -1.18 5.03
CA ARG A 95 7.64 -2.09 3.89
C ARG A 95 9.02 -2.02 3.25
N ALA A 96 9.55 -0.80 3.09
CA ALA A 96 10.89 -0.59 2.56
C ALA A 96 11.97 -1.18 3.47
N CYS A 97 11.72 -1.24 4.79
CA CYS A 97 12.61 -1.87 5.75
C CYS A 97 12.51 -3.41 5.77
N GLY A 98 11.64 -4.00 4.97
CA GLY A 98 11.50 -5.44 4.88
C GLY A 98 10.42 -6.05 5.76
N TRP A 99 9.59 -5.24 6.40
CA TRP A 99 8.46 -5.73 7.17
C TRP A 99 7.32 -6.19 6.27
N HIS A 100 6.55 -7.14 6.77
CA HIS A 100 5.32 -7.60 6.11
C HIS A 100 4.16 -6.71 6.60
N VAL A 101 3.81 -5.70 5.80
CA VAL A 101 2.88 -4.65 6.21
C VAL A 101 1.46 -4.93 5.75
N LEU A 102 0.52 -4.91 6.68
CA LEU A 102 -0.90 -4.83 6.39
C LEU A 102 -1.38 -3.42 6.75
N ASP A 103 -1.76 -2.68 5.74
CA ASP A 103 -2.30 -1.34 5.89
C ASP A 103 -3.80 -1.39 5.66
N ARG A 104 -4.57 -1.11 6.70
CA ARG A 104 -6.03 -1.13 6.65
C ARG A 104 -6.61 0.13 7.27
N LYS A 105 -7.56 0.71 6.57
CA LYS A 105 -8.49 1.65 7.17
C LYS A 105 -9.54 0.85 7.92
N SER A 106 -10.02 1.38 9.04
CA SER A 106 -10.97 0.68 9.90
C SER A 106 -12.38 0.57 9.30
N VAL A 107 -12.45 0.37 8.00
CA VAL A 107 -13.70 0.16 7.28
C VAL A 107 -13.73 -1.29 6.83
N VAL A 108 -14.77 -1.93 7.17
CA VAL A 108 -15.02 -3.30 6.74
C VAL A 108 -15.39 -3.33 5.27
#